data_a83243ccfe847a2b9e33c68194d51765
#
_entry.id   a83243ccfe847a2b9e33c68194d51765
#
_cell.length_a   1.000
_cell.length_b   1.000
_cell.length_c   1.000
_cell.angle_alpha   90.00
_cell.angle_beta   90.00
_cell.angle_gamma   90.00
#
_symmetry.space_group_name_H-M   'P 1'
#
loop_
_entity.id
_entity.type
_entity.pdbx_description
1 polymer ?
#
loop_
_entity_poly.entity_id
_entity_poly.type
_entity_poly.pdbx_seq_one_letter_code
_entity_poly.pdbx_strand_id
1 'polypeptide(L)'
;MKFDTILCHYAEVGLKLGNRRFFENWLMKNIKAALNRTIPDKKYTVRRLYGRIIIELDDNLTTNRKEITKALSSTFGIAYFAFAKYVAQEIKVIREMALAALQDKEFETFKIKTRRPDQQFILTAQQVNEDVGAFILSKMDKTVQLKDPDVTCYIDIVQGAVYVYTEKTPGPGGLPTGANGKVVGLLSGGIDSPIASLLTMKRGAAVTFVHFHSVPMTTEESIEKVKQIITVLSPYQTRIHLYLVALTSIQKEILVKTKEKYRIILYRRFMFRIAEIIARKEKARA
;
A
#
# COMPACT_ATOMS: atom_id res chain seq x y z
N MET A 1 -13.15 4.23 -20.77
CA MET A 1 -13.45 5.41 -19.90
C MET A 1 -12.17 6.06 -19.38
N LYS A 2 -12.01 7.38 -19.51
CA LYS A 2 -10.86 8.12 -18.96
C LYS A 2 -11.12 8.42 -17.47
N PHE A 3 -10.27 7.95 -16.56
CA PHE A 3 -10.39 8.21 -15.12
C PHE A 3 -9.62 9.48 -14.71
N ASP A 4 -10.05 10.14 -13.65
CA ASP A 4 -9.44 11.34 -13.09
C ASP A 4 -9.12 11.21 -11.58
N THR A 5 -9.56 10.13 -10.99
CA THR A 5 -9.50 9.93 -9.55
C THR A 5 -9.12 8.48 -9.21
N ILE A 6 -8.39 8.28 -8.12
CA ILE A 6 -8.15 6.96 -7.54
C ILE A 6 -8.70 6.95 -6.12
N LEU A 7 -9.54 5.98 -5.84
CA LEU A 7 -10.09 5.71 -4.52
C LEU A 7 -9.22 4.66 -3.82
N CYS A 8 -8.54 5.02 -2.74
CA CYS A 8 -7.80 4.08 -1.91
C CYS A 8 -8.62 3.77 -0.66
N HIS A 9 -9.06 2.52 -0.54
CA HIS A 9 -9.78 2.01 0.61
C HIS A 9 -8.81 1.31 1.58
N TYR A 10 -9.02 1.52 2.87
CA TYR A 10 -8.28 0.86 3.95
C TYR A 10 -9.24 0.03 4.82
N ALA A 11 -8.73 -1.00 5.48
CA ALA A 11 -9.49 -1.84 6.40
C ALA A 11 -9.07 -1.60 7.85
N GLU A 12 -7.90 -2.05 8.25
CA GLU A 12 -7.40 -1.97 9.63
C GLU A 12 -7.26 -0.53 10.15
N VAL A 13 -6.95 0.43 9.30
CA VAL A 13 -6.90 1.86 9.65
C VAL A 13 -8.28 2.34 10.13
N GLY A 14 -9.36 1.84 9.53
CA GLY A 14 -10.73 2.16 9.93
C GLY A 14 -11.09 1.73 11.36
N LEU A 15 -10.44 0.69 11.86
CA LEU A 15 -10.67 0.15 13.21
C LEU A 15 -9.94 0.91 14.33
N LYS A 16 -9.14 1.94 14.00
CA LYS A 16 -8.31 2.68 14.97
C LYS A 16 -9.05 3.74 15.75
N LEU A 17 -10.39 3.80 15.66
CA LEU A 17 -11.27 4.71 16.44
C LEU A 17 -10.68 6.14 16.56
N GLY A 18 -10.46 6.62 17.78
CA GLY A 18 -9.90 7.96 18.05
C GLY A 18 -8.53 8.24 17.41
N ASN A 19 -7.73 7.20 17.13
CA ASN A 19 -6.42 7.33 16.48
C ASN A 19 -6.49 7.23 14.94
N ARG A 20 -7.67 7.06 14.35
CA ARG A 20 -7.85 6.87 12.91
C ARG A 20 -7.18 7.98 12.09
N ARG A 21 -7.39 9.25 12.48
CA ARG A 21 -6.80 10.40 11.79
C ARG A 21 -5.28 10.35 11.71
N PHE A 22 -4.63 9.87 12.77
CA PHE A 22 -3.18 9.68 12.80
C PHE A 22 -2.71 8.65 11.76
N PHE A 23 -3.37 7.49 11.68
CA PHE A 23 -3.04 6.46 10.69
C PHE A 23 -3.38 6.87 9.26
N GLU A 24 -4.48 7.60 9.04
CA GLU A 24 -4.83 8.17 7.74
C GLU A 24 -3.76 9.15 7.25
N ASN A 25 -3.24 10.02 8.13
CA ASN A 25 -2.16 10.96 7.79
C ASN A 25 -0.87 10.22 7.39
N TRP A 26 -0.52 9.14 8.11
CA TRP A 26 0.60 8.29 7.74
C TRP A 26 0.39 7.60 6.39
N LEU A 27 -0.82 7.10 6.14
CA LEU A 27 -1.16 6.49 4.85
C LEU A 27 -1.03 7.49 3.70
N MET A 28 -1.58 8.69 3.86
CA MET A 28 -1.45 9.77 2.87
C MET A 28 0.02 10.13 2.60
N LYS A 29 0.84 10.23 3.65
CA LYS A 29 2.29 10.47 3.54
C LYS A 29 2.99 9.37 2.74
N ASN A 30 2.68 8.10 3.02
CA ASN A 30 3.27 6.96 2.33
C ASN A 30 2.81 6.88 0.87
N ILE A 31 1.54 7.14 0.57
CA ILE A 31 1.00 7.24 -0.80
C ILE A 31 1.75 8.33 -1.57
N LYS A 32 1.86 9.55 -1.01
CA LYS A 32 2.60 10.65 -1.64
C LYS A 32 4.06 10.26 -1.93
N ALA A 33 4.73 9.64 -0.96
CA ALA A 33 6.12 9.22 -1.14
C ALA A 33 6.28 8.13 -2.22
N ALA A 34 5.34 7.18 -2.30
CA ALA A 34 5.33 6.15 -3.33
C ALA A 34 5.10 6.76 -4.73
N LEU A 35 4.13 7.64 -4.87
CA LEU A 35 3.82 8.32 -6.13
C LEU A 35 4.97 9.25 -6.57
N ASN A 36 5.55 10.03 -5.68
CA ASN A 36 6.69 10.90 -6.00
C ASN A 36 7.92 10.13 -6.53
N ARG A 37 8.13 8.88 -6.06
CA ARG A 37 9.21 8.03 -6.60
C ARG A 37 8.89 7.48 -7.98
N THR A 38 7.63 7.30 -8.28
CA THR A 38 7.16 6.59 -9.48
C THR A 38 6.79 7.54 -10.61
N ILE A 39 6.21 8.69 -10.27
CA ILE A 39 5.75 9.73 -11.19
C ILE A 39 6.18 11.12 -10.68
N PRO A 40 7.51 11.42 -10.56
CA PRO A 40 8.03 12.60 -9.86
C PRO A 40 7.56 13.93 -10.47
N ASP A 41 7.39 14.00 -11.79
CA ASP A 41 7.09 15.23 -12.52
C ASP A 41 5.59 15.47 -12.72
N LYS A 42 4.75 14.66 -12.06
CA LYS A 42 3.29 14.72 -12.26
C LYS A 42 2.59 15.45 -11.13
N LYS A 43 1.57 16.23 -11.50
CA LYS A 43 0.70 16.91 -10.53
C LYS A 43 -0.45 16.01 -10.13
N TYR A 44 -0.61 15.83 -8.83
CA TYR A 44 -1.73 15.13 -8.21
C TYR A 44 -1.99 15.69 -6.83
N THR A 45 -3.20 15.54 -6.33
CA THR A 45 -3.53 15.84 -4.95
C THR A 45 -3.90 14.56 -4.20
N VAL A 46 -3.54 14.50 -2.91
CA VAL A 46 -3.95 13.39 -2.03
C VAL A 46 -4.69 14.01 -0.86
N ARG A 47 -5.95 13.66 -0.73
CA ARG A 47 -6.83 14.14 0.34
C ARG A 47 -7.58 13.01 1.01
N ARG A 48 -8.03 13.27 2.21
CA ARG A 48 -8.91 12.38 2.95
C ARG A 48 -10.37 12.65 2.57
N LEU A 49 -11.11 11.58 2.36
CA LEU A 49 -12.56 11.58 2.29
C LEU A 49 -13.08 10.56 3.30
N TYR A 50 -14.32 10.69 3.74
CA TYR A 50 -14.89 9.79 4.74
C TYR A 50 -14.67 8.31 4.41
N GLY A 51 -13.86 7.63 5.24
CA GLY A 51 -13.55 6.20 5.09
C GLY A 51 -12.56 5.82 3.98
N ARG A 52 -11.91 6.79 3.30
CA ARG A 52 -10.99 6.52 2.18
C ARG A 52 -9.99 7.66 1.96
N ILE A 53 -8.96 7.38 1.19
CA ILE A 53 -8.03 8.38 0.67
C ILE A 53 -8.30 8.55 -0.82
N ILE A 54 -8.38 9.79 -1.27
CA ILE A 54 -8.60 10.16 -2.66
C ILE A 54 -7.29 10.68 -3.24
N ILE A 55 -6.97 10.23 -4.45
CA ILE A 55 -5.90 10.78 -5.27
C ILE A 55 -6.57 11.36 -6.50
N GLU A 56 -6.54 12.68 -6.62
CA GLU A 56 -7.02 13.39 -7.81
C GLU A 56 -5.84 13.55 -8.76
N LEU A 57 -6.05 13.20 -10.00
CA LEU A 57 -5.02 13.16 -11.04
C LEU A 57 -5.24 14.32 -12.01
N ASP A 58 -4.14 14.94 -12.43
CA ASP A 58 -4.18 15.86 -13.55
C ASP A 58 -4.44 15.09 -14.87
N ASP A 59 -5.05 15.74 -15.86
CA ASP A 59 -5.56 15.13 -17.10
C ASP A 59 -4.58 14.24 -17.87
N ASN A 60 -3.29 14.43 -17.66
CA ASN A 60 -2.23 13.68 -18.33
C ASN A 60 -1.80 12.37 -17.64
N LEU A 61 -2.38 12.02 -16.49
CA LEU A 61 -1.94 10.85 -15.69
C LEU A 61 -2.59 9.52 -16.06
N THR A 62 -3.56 9.52 -16.95
CA THR A 62 -4.22 8.30 -17.43
C THR A 62 -3.26 7.31 -18.11
N THR A 63 -2.14 7.79 -18.64
CA THR A 63 -1.10 6.98 -19.27
C THR A 63 -0.20 6.24 -18.28
N ASN A 64 -0.13 6.70 -17.02
CA ASN A 64 0.74 6.14 -15.96
C ASN A 64 0.04 5.10 -15.08
N ARG A 65 -1.02 4.44 -15.56
CA ARG A 65 -1.82 3.48 -14.77
C ARG A 65 -0.98 2.33 -14.20
N LYS A 66 -0.05 1.77 -14.99
CA LYS A 66 0.80 0.65 -14.56
C LYS A 66 1.74 1.06 -13.42
N GLU A 67 2.38 2.19 -13.55
CA GLU A 67 3.31 2.76 -12.57
C GLU A 67 2.59 3.08 -11.25
N ILE A 68 1.46 3.74 -11.34
CA ILE A 68 0.62 4.06 -10.17
C ILE A 68 0.13 2.78 -9.50
N THR A 69 -0.32 1.80 -10.27
CA THR A 69 -0.73 0.49 -9.74
C THR A 69 0.40 -0.16 -8.96
N LYS A 70 1.62 -0.20 -9.51
CA LYS A 70 2.80 -0.75 -8.83
C LYS A 70 3.09 -0.02 -7.51
N ALA A 71 3.04 1.32 -7.51
CA ALA A 71 3.27 2.12 -6.32
C ALA A 71 2.23 1.85 -5.21
N LEU A 72 0.95 1.83 -5.56
CA LEU A 72 -0.13 1.62 -4.59
C LEU A 72 -0.20 0.18 -4.10
N SER A 73 0.11 -0.81 -4.96
CA SER A 73 0.19 -2.23 -4.58
C SER A 73 1.34 -2.55 -3.62
N SER A 74 2.30 -1.63 -3.44
CA SER A 74 3.38 -1.75 -2.46
C SER A 74 3.17 -0.86 -1.24
N THR A 75 2.06 -0.14 -1.12
CA THR A 75 1.81 0.80 -0.02
C THR A 75 0.96 0.15 1.06
N PHE A 76 1.58 -0.25 2.17
CA PHE A 76 0.87 -0.82 3.32
C PHE A 76 -0.15 0.15 3.89
N GLY A 77 -1.30 -0.38 4.29
CA GLY A 77 -2.47 0.36 4.74
C GLY A 77 -3.59 0.41 3.70
N ILE A 78 -3.31 0.18 2.41
CA ILE A 78 -4.31 0.10 1.35
C ILE A 78 -4.88 -1.32 1.29
N ALA A 79 -6.19 -1.48 1.49
CA ALA A 79 -6.89 -2.75 1.34
C ALA A 79 -7.17 -3.06 -0.15
N TYR A 80 -7.67 -2.07 -0.86
CA TYR A 80 -7.81 -2.08 -2.31
C TYR A 80 -7.89 -0.64 -2.82
N PHE A 81 -7.65 -0.45 -4.10
CA PHE A 81 -7.86 0.84 -4.76
C PHE A 81 -8.58 0.66 -6.10
N ALA A 82 -9.19 1.73 -6.58
CA ALA A 82 -9.94 1.73 -7.83
C ALA A 82 -9.66 3.02 -8.61
N PHE A 83 -9.43 2.88 -9.90
CA PHE A 83 -9.43 4.00 -10.82
C PHE A 83 -10.87 4.36 -11.15
N ALA A 84 -11.28 5.55 -10.81
CA ALA A 84 -12.65 6.00 -10.87
C ALA A 84 -12.81 7.27 -11.68
N LYS A 85 -14.05 7.54 -12.08
CA LYS A 85 -14.47 8.84 -12.62
C LYS A 85 -15.28 9.57 -11.57
N TYR A 86 -14.88 10.79 -11.27
CA TYR A 86 -15.68 11.72 -10.48
C TYR A 86 -16.84 12.26 -11.31
N VAL A 87 -18.03 12.33 -10.74
CA VAL A 87 -19.22 12.91 -11.37
C VAL A 87 -20.05 13.71 -10.36
N ALA A 88 -20.87 14.62 -10.87
CA ALA A 88 -21.83 15.37 -10.06
C ALA A 88 -22.86 14.44 -9.39
N GLN A 89 -23.36 14.87 -8.24
CA GLN A 89 -24.36 14.13 -7.44
C GLN A 89 -25.78 14.26 -8.04
N GLU A 90 -25.90 13.96 -9.34
CA GLU A 90 -27.13 13.99 -10.10
C GLU A 90 -27.40 12.63 -10.72
N ILE A 91 -28.59 12.06 -10.51
CA ILE A 91 -28.93 10.70 -10.97
C ILE A 91 -28.77 10.53 -12.48
N LYS A 92 -29.09 11.57 -13.28
CA LYS A 92 -28.89 11.53 -14.74
C LYS A 92 -27.44 11.37 -15.12
N VAL A 93 -26.53 12.14 -14.48
CA VAL A 93 -25.08 12.08 -14.74
C VAL A 93 -24.51 10.74 -14.27
N ILE A 94 -25.00 10.22 -13.15
CA ILE A 94 -24.61 8.90 -12.63
C ILE A 94 -24.98 7.79 -13.62
N ARG A 95 -26.19 7.80 -14.18
CA ARG A 95 -26.67 6.85 -15.20
C ARG A 95 -25.76 6.84 -16.43
N GLU A 96 -25.52 8.01 -16.99
CA GLU A 96 -24.68 8.17 -18.19
C GLU A 96 -23.24 7.69 -17.96
N MET A 97 -22.68 8.04 -16.81
CA MET A 97 -21.33 7.60 -16.46
C MET A 97 -21.24 6.10 -16.20
N ALA A 98 -22.24 5.50 -15.56
CA ALA A 98 -22.30 4.05 -15.37
C ALA A 98 -22.41 3.31 -16.70
N LEU A 99 -23.22 3.81 -17.62
CA LEU A 99 -23.31 3.29 -18.98
C LEU A 99 -21.96 3.39 -19.70
N ALA A 100 -21.33 4.56 -19.72
CA ALA A 100 -20.02 4.77 -20.33
C ALA A 100 -18.92 3.89 -19.71
N ALA A 101 -18.99 3.60 -18.42
CA ALA A 101 -18.04 2.72 -17.74
C ALA A 101 -18.18 1.24 -18.16
N LEU A 102 -19.33 0.83 -18.67
CA LEU A 102 -19.63 -0.53 -19.11
C LEU A 102 -19.47 -0.70 -20.63
N GLN A 103 -19.69 0.33 -21.44
CA GLN A 103 -19.67 0.25 -22.92
C GLN A 103 -18.32 -0.28 -23.47
N ASP A 104 -17.22 0.02 -22.83
CA ASP A 104 -15.86 -0.41 -23.28
C ASP A 104 -15.49 -1.84 -22.82
N LYS A 105 -16.47 -2.62 -22.27
CA LYS A 105 -16.22 -3.94 -21.71
C LYS A 105 -17.02 -5.02 -22.43
N GLU A 106 -16.44 -6.18 -22.54
CA GLU A 106 -17.13 -7.39 -22.99
C GLU A 106 -17.72 -8.11 -21.77
N PHE A 107 -19.03 -8.27 -21.72
CA PHE A 107 -19.75 -8.99 -20.65
C PHE A 107 -21.19 -9.32 -21.12
N GLU A 108 -21.80 -10.32 -20.50
CA GLU A 108 -23.22 -10.67 -20.69
C GLU A 108 -24.05 -10.26 -19.46
N THR A 109 -23.45 -10.39 -18.28
CA THR A 109 -24.14 -10.15 -17.02
C THR A 109 -23.48 -9.03 -16.23
N PHE A 110 -24.29 -8.18 -15.59
CA PHE A 110 -23.78 -7.10 -14.75
C PHE A 110 -24.59 -6.89 -13.48
N LYS A 111 -24.00 -6.16 -12.53
CA LYS A 111 -24.74 -5.55 -11.42
C LYS A 111 -24.25 -4.14 -11.11
N ILE A 112 -25.14 -3.34 -10.56
CA ILE A 112 -24.82 -2.06 -9.95
C ILE A 112 -24.65 -2.28 -8.44
N LYS A 113 -23.58 -1.73 -7.86
CA LYS A 113 -23.31 -1.81 -6.43
C LYS A 113 -23.00 -0.44 -5.87
N THR A 114 -24.01 0.23 -5.34
CA THR A 114 -23.89 1.54 -4.72
C THR A 114 -23.49 1.42 -3.25
N ARG A 115 -22.58 2.30 -2.82
CA ARG A 115 -22.24 2.58 -1.42
C ARG A 115 -22.53 4.03 -1.11
N ARG A 116 -23.28 4.27 -0.04
CA ARG A 116 -23.69 5.59 0.41
C ARG A 116 -23.51 5.71 1.93
N PRO A 117 -22.29 6.02 2.41
CA PRO A 117 -22.03 6.16 3.84
C PRO A 117 -22.66 7.40 4.48
N ASP A 118 -22.94 8.45 3.71
CA ASP A 118 -23.74 9.58 4.18
C ASP A 118 -25.20 9.48 3.68
N GLN A 119 -26.10 10.14 4.37
CA GLN A 119 -27.53 10.07 4.09
C GLN A 119 -28.05 11.32 3.33
N GLN A 120 -27.19 12.20 2.87
CA GLN A 120 -27.58 13.46 2.25
C GLN A 120 -28.13 13.30 0.82
N PHE A 121 -27.78 12.23 0.11
CA PHE A 121 -28.36 11.95 -1.20
C PHE A 121 -29.80 11.45 -1.06
N ILE A 122 -30.73 11.96 -1.88
CA ILE A 122 -32.17 11.69 -1.77
C ILE A 122 -32.49 10.20 -1.94
N LEU A 123 -31.86 9.53 -2.92
CA LEU A 123 -32.11 8.12 -3.22
C LEU A 123 -31.31 7.20 -2.30
N THR A 124 -31.91 6.10 -1.87
CA THR A 124 -31.20 5.02 -1.17
C THR A 124 -30.23 4.30 -2.12
N ALA A 125 -29.28 3.54 -1.57
CA ALA A 125 -28.36 2.75 -2.39
C ALA A 125 -29.10 1.72 -3.28
N GLN A 126 -30.19 1.16 -2.79
CA GLN A 126 -31.03 0.25 -3.54
C GLN A 126 -31.74 0.97 -4.70
N GLN A 127 -32.35 2.11 -4.44
CA GLN A 127 -33.00 2.92 -5.48
C GLN A 127 -32.03 3.35 -6.59
N VAL A 128 -30.77 3.72 -6.22
CA VAL A 128 -29.74 4.02 -7.21
C VAL A 128 -29.38 2.76 -8.03
N ASN A 129 -29.27 1.59 -7.40
CA ASN A 129 -28.98 0.35 -8.12
C ASN A 129 -30.09 0.00 -9.11
N GLU A 130 -31.36 0.10 -8.71
CA GLU A 130 -32.51 -0.18 -9.53
C GLU A 130 -32.64 0.81 -10.70
N ASP A 131 -32.52 2.10 -10.40
CA ASP A 131 -32.62 3.17 -11.37
C ASP A 131 -31.52 3.13 -12.45
N VAL A 132 -30.26 3.02 -12.03
CA VAL A 132 -29.12 2.90 -12.95
C VAL A 132 -29.17 1.60 -13.72
N GLY A 133 -29.55 0.49 -13.06
CA GLY A 133 -29.71 -0.81 -13.70
C GLY A 133 -30.76 -0.79 -14.81
N ALA A 134 -31.94 -0.25 -14.54
CA ALA A 134 -33.02 -0.10 -15.51
C ALA A 134 -32.60 0.80 -16.70
N PHE A 135 -31.88 1.88 -16.42
CA PHE A 135 -31.35 2.75 -17.48
C PHE A 135 -30.37 2.00 -18.40
N ILE A 136 -29.45 1.21 -17.84
CA ILE A 136 -28.50 0.43 -18.63
C ILE A 136 -29.22 -0.61 -19.48
N LEU A 137 -30.19 -1.34 -18.92
CA LEU A 137 -31.01 -2.31 -19.66
C LEU A 137 -31.78 -1.67 -20.83
N SER A 138 -32.18 -0.42 -20.71
CA SER A 138 -32.85 0.32 -21.83
C SER A 138 -31.88 0.68 -22.98
N LYS A 139 -30.56 0.57 -22.77
CA LYS A 139 -29.52 0.99 -23.72
C LYS A 139 -28.62 -0.14 -24.21
N MET A 140 -28.59 -1.26 -23.50
CA MET A 140 -27.74 -2.41 -23.81
C MET A 140 -28.55 -3.70 -23.65
N ASP A 141 -28.39 -4.60 -24.60
CA ASP A 141 -28.94 -5.95 -24.50
C ASP A 141 -28.06 -6.81 -23.57
N LYS A 142 -28.27 -6.67 -22.28
CA LYS A 142 -27.50 -7.33 -21.21
C LYS A 142 -28.45 -7.78 -20.10
N THR A 143 -27.97 -8.65 -19.20
CA THR A 143 -28.76 -9.19 -18.10
C THR A 143 -28.23 -8.74 -16.74
N VAL A 144 -29.13 -8.37 -15.83
CA VAL A 144 -28.74 -8.09 -14.42
C VAL A 144 -28.59 -9.41 -13.67
N GLN A 145 -27.41 -9.64 -13.08
CA GLN A 145 -27.12 -10.80 -12.25
C GLN A 145 -26.51 -10.35 -10.92
N LEU A 146 -27.21 -10.58 -9.82
CA LEU A 146 -26.77 -10.12 -8.49
C LEU A 146 -25.64 -10.96 -7.89
N LYS A 147 -25.61 -12.27 -8.23
CA LYS A 147 -24.59 -13.20 -7.75
C LYS A 147 -23.66 -13.53 -8.90
N ASP A 148 -22.36 -13.34 -8.66
CA ASP A 148 -21.26 -13.64 -9.60
C ASP A 148 -21.49 -13.10 -11.05
N PRO A 149 -21.76 -11.79 -11.24
CA PRO A 149 -21.86 -11.20 -12.56
C PRO A 149 -20.47 -11.08 -13.22
N ASP A 150 -20.45 -11.04 -14.55
CA ASP A 150 -19.20 -10.80 -15.30
C ASP A 150 -18.58 -9.45 -14.94
N VAL A 151 -19.40 -8.42 -14.75
CA VAL A 151 -18.93 -7.09 -14.37
C VAL A 151 -19.77 -6.47 -13.27
N THR A 152 -19.13 -5.78 -12.35
CA THR A 152 -19.82 -4.96 -11.34
C THR A 152 -19.48 -3.48 -11.57
N CYS A 153 -20.49 -2.65 -11.80
CA CYS A 153 -20.34 -1.20 -11.76
C CYS A 153 -20.53 -0.71 -10.31
N TYR A 154 -19.49 -0.16 -9.75
CA TYR A 154 -19.49 0.40 -8.39
C TYR A 154 -19.78 1.89 -8.45
N ILE A 155 -20.66 2.36 -7.56
CA ILE A 155 -21.01 3.76 -7.39
C ILE A 155 -20.82 4.14 -5.92
N ASP A 156 -19.83 4.97 -5.65
CA ASP A 156 -19.53 5.45 -4.30
C ASP A 156 -20.02 6.90 -4.15
N ILE A 157 -21.08 7.11 -3.36
CA ILE A 157 -21.66 8.44 -3.09
C ILE A 157 -21.18 8.89 -1.70
N VAL A 158 -20.35 9.94 -1.64
CA VAL A 158 -19.69 10.36 -0.39
C VAL A 158 -19.52 11.87 -0.35
N GLN A 159 -20.06 12.53 0.65
CA GLN A 159 -19.87 13.97 0.94
C GLN A 159 -20.07 14.87 -0.30
N GLY A 160 -21.17 14.71 -1.00
CA GLY A 160 -21.49 15.50 -2.18
C GLY A 160 -20.77 15.11 -3.48
N ALA A 161 -19.94 14.07 -3.45
CA ALA A 161 -19.18 13.54 -4.58
C ALA A 161 -19.64 12.13 -4.96
N VAL A 162 -19.63 11.81 -6.24
CA VAL A 162 -19.92 10.46 -6.74
C VAL A 162 -18.74 9.96 -7.56
N TYR A 163 -18.39 8.71 -7.32
CA TYR A 163 -17.28 8.03 -8.01
C TYR A 163 -17.79 6.74 -8.64
N VAL A 164 -17.58 6.60 -9.95
CA VAL A 164 -17.99 5.44 -10.73
C VAL A 164 -16.76 4.67 -11.19
N TYR A 165 -16.74 3.35 -10.97
CA TYR A 165 -15.66 2.47 -11.37
C TYR A 165 -16.15 1.02 -11.54
N THR A 166 -15.39 0.20 -12.28
CA THR A 166 -15.75 -1.19 -12.55
C THR A 166 -14.71 -2.20 -12.07
N GLU A 167 -13.54 -1.73 -11.63
CA GLU A 167 -12.43 -2.61 -11.24
C GLU A 167 -11.90 -2.21 -9.86
N LYS A 168 -11.52 -3.23 -9.09
CA LYS A 168 -10.80 -3.08 -7.81
C LYS A 168 -9.48 -3.79 -7.90
N THR A 169 -8.41 -3.07 -7.64
CA THR A 169 -7.07 -3.64 -7.53
C THR A 169 -6.76 -3.89 -6.05
N PRO A 170 -6.43 -5.13 -5.65
CA PRO A 170 -6.03 -5.42 -4.28
C PRO A 170 -4.79 -4.63 -3.87
N GLY A 171 -4.79 -4.10 -2.66
CA GLY A 171 -3.62 -3.54 -2.00
C GLY A 171 -3.00 -4.55 -1.02
N PRO A 172 -1.84 -4.23 -0.42
CA PRO A 172 -1.14 -5.15 0.48
C PRO A 172 -1.79 -5.26 1.87
N GLY A 173 -2.78 -4.43 2.19
CA GLY A 173 -3.42 -4.38 3.50
C GLY A 173 -2.50 -3.89 4.62
N GLY A 174 -2.82 -4.24 5.86
CA GLY A 174 -2.03 -3.89 7.04
C GLY A 174 -2.18 -2.44 7.50
N LEU A 175 -1.14 -1.92 8.16
CA LEU A 175 -1.05 -0.57 8.70
C LEU A 175 0.02 0.24 7.94
N PRO A 176 -0.12 1.56 7.83
CA PRO A 176 0.87 2.40 7.17
C PRO A 176 2.25 2.27 7.84
N THR A 177 3.28 1.94 7.07
CA THR A 177 4.66 1.81 7.56
C THR A 177 5.12 3.10 8.24
N GLY A 178 5.71 2.97 9.42
CA GLY A 178 6.17 4.09 10.25
C GLY A 178 5.13 4.58 11.29
N ALA A 179 3.85 4.23 11.15
CA ALA A 179 2.81 4.65 12.09
C ALA A 179 3.00 4.07 13.51
N ASN A 180 3.59 2.88 13.63
CA ASN A 180 3.87 2.22 14.91
C ASN A 180 5.32 2.38 15.39
N GLY A 181 6.03 3.40 14.87
CA GLY A 181 7.41 3.67 15.25
C GLY A 181 8.43 2.94 14.38
N LYS A 182 9.65 2.80 14.90
CA LYS A 182 10.80 2.23 14.21
C LYS A 182 11.37 1.05 14.99
N VAL A 183 11.88 0.05 14.28
CA VAL A 183 12.62 -1.09 14.84
C VAL A 183 13.91 -1.31 14.05
N VAL A 184 14.87 -2.02 14.66
CA VAL A 184 16.08 -2.52 13.98
C VAL A 184 15.84 -3.96 13.57
N GLY A 185 16.01 -4.27 12.28
CA GLY A 185 15.93 -5.62 11.74
C GLY A 185 17.31 -6.14 11.35
N LEU A 186 17.70 -7.29 11.91
CA LEU A 186 18.92 -7.99 11.50
C LEU A 186 18.65 -8.67 10.15
N LEU A 187 19.34 -8.25 9.10
CA LEU A 187 19.14 -8.75 7.76
C LEU A 187 20.26 -9.69 7.34
N SER A 188 19.91 -10.91 7.00
CA SER A 188 20.81 -11.90 6.40
C SER A 188 20.52 -12.06 4.90
N GLY A 189 21.40 -12.76 4.19
CA GLY A 189 21.16 -13.18 2.81
C GLY A 189 20.15 -14.32 2.65
N GLY A 190 19.57 -14.84 3.75
CA GLY A 190 18.53 -15.87 3.73
C GLY A 190 17.13 -15.29 3.47
N ILE A 191 16.13 -16.17 3.33
CA ILE A 191 14.76 -15.81 2.99
C ILE A 191 13.95 -15.30 4.20
N ASP A 192 14.23 -15.78 5.41
CA ASP A 192 13.40 -15.54 6.60
C ASP A 192 13.48 -14.08 7.09
N SER A 193 14.68 -13.50 7.15
CA SER A 193 14.86 -12.14 7.68
C SER A 193 14.24 -11.05 6.80
N PRO A 194 14.28 -11.11 5.45
CA PRO A 194 13.50 -10.19 4.60
C PRO A 194 12.00 -10.32 4.79
N ILE A 195 11.46 -11.54 4.89
CA ILE A 195 10.04 -11.79 5.09
C ILE A 195 9.59 -11.27 6.45
N ALA A 196 10.34 -11.56 7.52
CA ALA A 196 10.05 -11.03 8.86
C ALA A 196 10.02 -9.48 8.87
N SER A 197 10.99 -8.87 8.17
CA SER A 197 11.04 -7.42 8.01
C SER A 197 9.83 -6.86 7.24
N LEU A 198 9.44 -7.51 6.14
CA LEU A 198 8.26 -7.15 5.35
C LEU A 198 6.97 -7.23 6.18
N LEU A 199 6.81 -8.32 6.95
CA LEU A 199 5.66 -8.49 7.85
C LEU A 199 5.66 -7.44 8.97
N THR A 200 6.82 -7.06 9.48
CA THR A 200 6.98 -5.99 10.47
C THR A 200 6.57 -4.63 9.88
N MET A 201 6.99 -4.32 8.64
CA MET A 201 6.52 -3.12 7.93
C MET A 201 5.01 -3.14 7.71
N LYS A 202 4.43 -4.29 7.37
CA LYS A 202 2.98 -4.47 7.20
C LYS A 202 2.21 -4.22 8.50
N ARG A 203 2.83 -4.44 9.67
CA ARG A 203 2.27 -4.09 10.98
C ARG A 203 2.50 -2.64 11.38
N GLY A 204 3.02 -1.81 10.46
CA GLY A 204 3.16 -0.36 10.62
C GLY A 204 4.47 0.10 11.22
N ALA A 205 5.44 -0.76 11.49
CA ALA A 205 6.76 -0.35 11.96
C ALA A 205 7.67 0.01 10.78
N ALA A 206 8.47 1.08 10.91
CA ALA A 206 9.59 1.32 9.99
C ALA A 206 10.79 0.47 10.40
N VAL A 207 11.50 -0.12 9.43
CA VAL A 207 12.63 -1.00 9.70
C VAL A 207 13.95 -0.32 9.29
N THR A 208 14.88 -0.20 10.22
CA THR A 208 16.30 0.07 9.94
C THR A 208 17.04 -1.26 9.90
N PHE A 209 17.76 -1.52 8.84
CA PHE A 209 18.42 -2.80 8.62
C PHE A 209 19.86 -2.79 9.10
N VAL A 210 20.29 -3.91 9.69
CA VAL A 210 21.67 -4.14 10.06
C VAL A 210 22.10 -5.49 9.48
N HIS A 211 23.14 -5.47 8.66
CA HIS A 211 23.80 -6.67 8.14
C HIS A 211 25.21 -6.77 8.70
N PHE A 212 25.52 -7.93 9.29
CA PHE A 212 26.85 -8.26 9.78
C PHE A 212 27.61 -9.08 8.74
N HIS A 213 28.83 -8.66 8.42
CA HIS A 213 29.69 -9.35 7.47
C HIS A 213 31.10 -9.59 8.05
N SER A 214 31.82 -10.49 7.43
CA SER A 214 33.18 -10.88 7.86
C SER A 214 34.24 -10.58 6.79
N VAL A 215 34.01 -9.63 5.91
CA VAL A 215 34.97 -9.18 4.89
C VAL A 215 36.23 -8.62 5.61
N PRO A 216 37.47 -8.98 5.22
CA PRO A 216 37.84 -9.76 4.04
C PRO A 216 37.90 -11.30 4.26
N MET A 217 37.51 -11.83 5.43
CA MET A 217 37.46 -13.26 5.68
C MET A 217 36.41 -14.02 4.86
N THR A 218 35.40 -13.32 4.40
CA THR A 218 34.37 -13.79 3.43
C THR A 218 34.35 -12.88 2.23
N THR A 219 33.73 -13.32 1.11
CA THR A 219 33.58 -12.56 -0.10
C THR A 219 32.54 -11.42 0.10
N GLU A 220 32.53 -10.43 -0.79
CA GLU A 220 31.54 -9.34 -0.78
C GLU A 220 30.16 -9.78 -1.26
N GLU A 221 30.01 -11.00 -1.77
CA GLU A 221 28.76 -11.55 -2.29
C GLU A 221 27.59 -11.45 -1.30
N SER A 222 27.87 -11.65 0.00
CA SER A 222 26.82 -11.51 1.03
C SER A 222 26.29 -10.09 1.14
N ILE A 223 27.15 -9.10 0.97
CA ILE A 223 26.81 -7.67 0.99
C ILE A 223 25.98 -7.33 -0.25
N GLU A 224 26.39 -7.78 -1.43
CA GLU A 224 25.68 -7.53 -2.68
C GLU A 224 24.29 -8.18 -2.66
N LYS A 225 24.18 -9.41 -2.16
CA LYS A 225 22.88 -10.08 -1.98
C LYS A 225 21.95 -9.29 -1.05
N VAL A 226 22.46 -8.76 0.04
CA VAL A 226 21.68 -7.93 0.97
C VAL A 226 21.23 -6.62 0.32
N LYS A 227 22.08 -5.97 -0.47
CA LYS A 227 21.69 -4.77 -1.25
C LYS A 227 20.58 -5.07 -2.23
N GLN A 228 20.61 -6.22 -2.92
CA GLN A 228 19.51 -6.66 -3.80
C GLN A 228 18.22 -6.88 -3.02
N ILE A 229 18.27 -7.52 -1.84
CA ILE A 229 17.11 -7.68 -0.97
C ILE A 229 16.54 -6.32 -0.55
N ILE A 230 17.38 -5.36 -0.18
CA ILE A 230 16.96 -4.00 0.15
C ILE A 230 16.26 -3.32 -1.03
N THR A 231 16.74 -3.53 -2.25
CA THR A 231 16.10 -2.99 -3.46
C THR A 231 14.67 -3.53 -3.60
N VAL A 232 14.45 -4.83 -3.35
CA VAL A 232 13.11 -5.46 -3.37
C VAL A 232 12.20 -4.94 -2.25
N LEU A 233 12.75 -4.65 -1.07
CA LEU A 233 12.00 -4.13 0.08
C LEU A 233 11.72 -2.62 0.00
N SER A 234 12.47 -1.89 -0.81
CA SER A 234 12.43 -0.42 -0.88
C SER A 234 11.05 0.18 -1.26
N PRO A 235 10.19 -0.47 -2.07
CA PRO A 235 8.85 0.04 -2.36
C PRO A 235 7.93 0.13 -1.13
N TYR A 236 8.16 -0.69 -0.11
CA TYR A 236 7.29 -0.82 1.05
C TYR A 236 7.57 0.17 2.19
N GLN A 237 8.66 0.93 2.09
CA GLN A 237 9.04 1.93 3.08
C GLN A 237 9.57 3.21 2.41
N THR A 238 9.24 4.38 2.96
CA THR A 238 9.61 5.68 2.36
C THR A 238 11.13 5.92 2.33
N ARG A 239 11.84 5.52 3.40
CA ARG A 239 13.29 5.63 3.52
C ARG A 239 13.83 4.35 4.15
N ILE A 240 14.86 3.78 3.56
CA ILE A 240 15.56 2.61 4.10
C ILE A 240 16.97 3.02 4.53
N HIS A 241 17.34 2.63 5.74
CA HIS A 241 18.70 2.71 6.24
C HIS A 241 19.23 1.27 6.37
N LEU A 242 20.39 1.03 5.76
CA LEU A 242 21.12 -0.23 5.86
C LEU A 242 22.49 0.07 6.49
N TYR A 243 22.74 -0.54 7.63
CA TYR A 243 24.05 -0.56 8.29
C TYR A 243 24.78 -1.84 7.90
N LEU A 244 25.95 -1.70 7.28
CA LEU A 244 26.88 -2.79 7.02
C LEU A 244 27.94 -2.78 8.13
N VAL A 245 27.98 -3.83 8.91
CA VAL A 245 28.83 -3.91 10.12
C VAL A 245 29.83 -5.03 9.97
N ALA A 246 31.12 -4.69 9.93
CA ALA A 246 32.22 -5.66 9.92
C ALA A 246 32.41 -6.28 11.31
N LEU A 247 32.30 -7.60 11.43
CA LEU A 247 32.58 -8.35 12.66
C LEU A 247 33.99 -8.92 12.72
N THR A 248 34.80 -8.77 11.70
CA THR A 248 36.10 -9.44 11.52
C THR A 248 37.03 -9.25 12.70
N SER A 249 37.17 -8.02 13.23
CA SER A 249 38.02 -7.74 14.39
C SER A 249 37.52 -8.46 15.66
N ILE A 250 36.23 -8.40 15.91
CA ILE A 250 35.58 -9.07 17.05
C ILE A 250 35.74 -10.59 16.93
N GLN A 251 35.55 -11.14 15.72
CA GLN A 251 35.72 -12.56 15.47
C GLN A 251 37.15 -13.03 15.74
N LYS A 252 38.16 -12.27 15.30
CA LYS A 252 39.60 -12.58 15.58
C LYS A 252 39.87 -12.61 17.09
N GLU A 253 39.42 -11.62 17.83
CA GLU A 253 39.60 -11.58 19.28
C GLU A 253 38.92 -12.78 19.99
N ILE A 254 37.70 -13.11 19.59
CA ILE A 254 36.98 -14.27 20.15
C ILE A 254 37.68 -15.57 19.80
N LEU A 255 38.19 -15.75 18.59
CA LEU A 255 38.92 -16.94 18.17
C LEU A 255 40.15 -17.17 19.02
N VAL A 256 40.91 -16.12 19.34
CA VAL A 256 42.15 -16.20 20.12
C VAL A 256 41.87 -16.39 21.61
N LYS A 257 40.85 -15.70 22.15
CA LYS A 257 40.67 -15.59 23.62
C LYS A 257 39.64 -16.55 24.20
N THR A 258 38.93 -17.35 23.38
CA THR A 258 37.81 -18.16 23.87
C THR A 258 37.82 -19.59 23.36
N LYS A 259 37.28 -20.52 24.19
CA LYS A 259 37.06 -21.90 23.79
C LYS A 259 35.99 -21.98 22.69
N GLU A 260 36.15 -22.89 21.75
CA GLU A 260 35.31 -23.04 20.57
C GLU A 260 33.79 -23.09 20.87
N LYS A 261 33.42 -23.86 21.90
CA LYS A 261 32.02 -24.02 22.30
C LYS A 261 31.27 -22.72 22.65
N TYR A 262 32.00 -21.62 22.95
CA TYR A 262 31.41 -20.32 23.31
C TYR A 262 31.39 -19.32 22.15
N ARG A 263 32.11 -19.57 21.04
CA ARG A 263 32.33 -18.59 19.96
C ARG A 263 31.01 -18.10 19.33
N ILE A 264 30.12 -19.02 18.98
CA ILE A 264 28.82 -18.68 18.34
C ILE A 264 27.96 -17.83 19.29
N ILE A 265 27.93 -18.15 20.57
CA ILE A 265 27.17 -17.42 21.58
C ILE A 265 27.72 -15.98 21.71
N LEU A 266 29.03 -15.84 21.73
CA LEU A 266 29.69 -14.54 21.84
C LEU A 266 29.49 -13.70 20.59
N TYR A 267 29.57 -14.28 19.37
CA TYR A 267 29.22 -13.56 18.13
C TYR A 267 27.81 -12.99 18.17
N ARG A 268 26.83 -13.81 18.52
CA ARG A 268 25.44 -13.37 18.66
C ARG A 268 25.28 -12.26 19.71
N ARG A 269 25.95 -12.38 20.84
CA ARG A 269 25.91 -11.37 21.91
C ARG A 269 26.48 -10.03 21.43
N PHE A 270 27.59 -10.02 20.69
CA PHE A 270 28.16 -8.81 20.11
C PHE A 270 27.22 -8.21 19.02
N MET A 271 26.64 -9.04 18.16
CA MET A 271 25.66 -8.59 17.18
C MET A 271 24.48 -7.87 17.84
N PHE A 272 23.91 -8.43 18.91
CA PHE A 272 22.82 -7.78 19.65
C PHE A 272 23.25 -6.47 20.31
N ARG A 273 24.41 -6.39 20.92
CA ARG A 273 24.93 -5.15 21.51
C ARG A 273 25.15 -4.05 20.47
N ILE A 274 25.68 -4.41 19.32
CA ILE A 274 25.86 -3.45 18.21
C ILE A 274 24.51 -3.00 17.66
N ALA A 275 23.60 -3.94 17.46
CA ALA A 275 22.23 -3.63 17.02
C ALA A 275 21.50 -2.70 18.02
N GLU A 276 21.70 -2.90 19.33
CA GLU A 276 21.15 -2.02 20.37
C GLU A 276 21.73 -0.59 20.27
N ILE A 277 23.04 -0.44 20.04
CA ILE A 277 23.67 0.89 19.85
C ILE A 277 23.04 1.58 18.62
N ILE A 278 22.87 0.84 17.52
CA ILE A 278 22.23 1.37 16.31
C ILE A 278 20.77 1.72 16.60
N ALA A 279 20.03 0.88 17.32
CA ALA A 279 18.65 1.13 17.70
C ALA A 279 18.52 2.43 18.51
N ARG A 280 19.38 2.66 19.48
CA ARG A 280 19.45 3.92 20.27
C ARG A 280 19.73 5.13 19.38
N LYS A 281 20.71 5.03 18.48
CA LYS A 281 21.09 6.08 17.51
C LYS A 281 19.90 6.42 16.58
N GLU A 282 19.20 5.41 16.10
CA GLU A 282 18.06 5.54 15.20
C GLU A 282 16.74 5.89 15.91
N LYS A 283 16.74 5.97 17.24
CA LYS A 283 15.54 6.14 18.08
C LYS A 283 14.50 5.05 17.79
N ALA A 284 14.95 3.83 17.56
CA ALA A 284 14.12 2.66 17.39
C ALA A 284 13.66 2.13 18.77
N ARG A 285 12.49 1.47 18.79
CA ARG A 285 11.89 0.93 20.03
C ARG A 285 12.33 -0.50 20.33
N ALA A 286 12.77 -1.22 19.27
CA ALA A 286 13.29 -2.57 19.36
C ALA A 286 14.32 -2.82 18.24
#